data_e631cea32d33d816f4b5d32bdb93db96
#
_entry.id   e631cea32d33d816f4b5d32bdb93db96
#
_cell.length_a   1.000
_cell.length_b   1.000
_cell.length_c   1.000
_cell.angle_alpha   90.00
_cell.angle_beta   90.00
_cell.angle_gamma   90.00
#
_symmetry.space_group_name_H-M   'P 1'
#
loop_
_entity.id
_entity.type
_entity.pdbx_description
1 polymer ?
#
loop_
_entity_poly.entity_id
_entity_poly.type
_entity_poly.pdbx_seq_one_letter_code
_entity_poly.pdbx_strand_id
1 'polypeptide(L)'
;HRAPVVVHMVWYKIGSADEPVGASGVAHFLEHLLFKATDQLESGEFSATVAANGGSDNAFTSHDYTAYFQRIAADRLPLMMEMESNRMNNLMLTEADIETERNVILEERNQRVENSPGALAREQFTAAQYQNHRYGVPIIGWKHEMEELSLQDALDFYDLYYSPNNAILIVAGDVQPDEVKALAEQYYGVIPAEENLPERLRPQEPPQRAERRITYVDPRVSQPYLTRSYIAPERDSGVQKEAAALVYLADLLGGSPFTS
;
A
#
# COMPACT_ATOMS: atom_id res chain seq x y z
N HIS A 1 20.99 -17.82 13.54
CA HIS A 1 20.11 -18.91 13.09
C HIS A 1 19.29 -19.44 14.28
N ARG A 2 18.00 -19.06 14.34
CA ARG A 2 17.07 -19.53 15.40
C ARG A 2 16.04 -20.52 14.84
N ALA A 3 15.63 -20.34 13.58
CA ALA A 3 14.71 -21.19 12.86
C ALA A 3 15.03 -21.11 11.37
N PRO A 4 14.87 -22.19 10.59
CA PRO A 4 15.19 -22.23 9.15
C PRO A 4 14.06 -21.57 8.33
N VAL A 5 13.77 -20.32 8.62
CA VAL A 5 12.69 -19.53 7.97
C VAL A 5 13.22 -18.19 7.51
N VAL A 6 12.60 -17.67 6.48
CA VAL A 6 12.90 -16.38 5.87
C VAL A 6 11.61 -15.59 5.61
N VAL A 7 11.71 -14.28 5.74
CA VAL A 7 10.75 -13.33 5.19
C VAL A 7 11.42 -12.65 4.01
N HIS A 8 10.82 -12.79 2.85
CA HIS A 8 11.18 -12.10 1.62
C HIS A 8 10.13 -11.03 1.36
N MET A 9 10.56 -9.78 1.10
CA MET A 9 9.67 -8.65 0.84
C MET A 9 10.20 -7.81 -0.31
N VAL A 10 9.29 -7.38 -1.18
CA VAL A 10 9.56 -6.34 -2.17
C VAL A 10 8.67 -5.14 -1.86
N TRP A 11 9.28 -4.00 -1.62
CA TRP A 11 8.63 -2.72 -1.35
C TRP A 11 8.77 -1.82 -2.56
N TYR A 12 7.68 -1.46 -3.19
CA TYR A 12 7.66 -0.46 -4.25
C TYR A 12 7.47 0.92 -3.63
N LYS A 13 8.29 1.89 -4.07
CA LYS A 13 8.22 3.30 -3.63
C LYS A 13 7.08 4.03 -4.34
N ILE A 14 5.88 3.46 -4.29
CA ILE A 14 4.67 3.94 -4.93
C ILE A 14 3.45 3.55 -4.11
N GLY A 15 2.52 4.47 -3.90
CA GLY A 15 1.29 4.23 -3.16
C GLY A 15 0.16 5.14 -3.60
N SER A 16 -0.92 5.21 -2.82
CA SER A 16 -2.11 5.97 -3.22
C SER A 16 -1.88 7.48 -3.37
N ALA A 17 -0.82 8.03 -2.77
CA ALA A 17 -0.48 9.45 -2.96
C ALA A 17 0.19 9.76 -4.30
N ASP A 18 0.53 8.74 -5.06
CA ASP A 18 1.18 8.85 -6.37
C ASP A 18 0.21 8.59 -7.55
N GLU A 19 -1.05 8.26 -7.24
CA GLU A 19 -2.09 7.95 -8.22
C GLU A 19 -2.45 9.16 -9.09
N PRO A 20 -2.79 8.96 -10.36
CA PRO A 20 -3.32 10.04 -11.21
C PRO A 20 -4.66 10.58 -10.66
N VAL A 21 -4.97 11.83 -10.99
CA VAL A 21 -6.25 12.43 -10.64
C VAL A 21 -7.35 11.76 -11.47
N GLY A 22 -8.41 11.32 -10.80
CA GLY A 22 -9.54 10.63 -11.43
C GLY A 22 -9.41 9.10 -11.44
N ALA A 23 -8.30 8.54 -10.91
CA ALA A 23 -8.08 7.11 -10.81
C ALA A 23 -7.65 6.69 -9.39
N SER A 24 -8.27 7.30 -8.36
CA SER A 24 -7.95 6.95 -6.97
C SER A 24 -8.32 5.50 -6.68
N GLY A 25 -7.45 4.84 -5.93
CA GLY A 25 -7.56 3.42 -5.60
C GLY A 25 -6.81 2.50 -6.57
N VAL A 26 -6.20 3.02 -7.66
CA VAL A 26 -5.48 2.17 -8.62
C VAL A 26 -4.27 1.47 -7.99
N ALA A 27 -3.59 2.09 -7.02
CA ALA A 27 -2.48 1.45 -6.30
C ALA A 27 -2.95 0.23 -5.49
N HIS A 28 -4.05 0.36 -4.77
CA HIS A 28 -4.67 -0.73 -4.02
C HIS A 28 -5.30 -1.78 -4.96
N PHE A 29 -5.90 -1.34 -6.06
CA PHE A 29 -6.43 -2.23 -7.08
C PHE A 29 -5.33 -3.10 -7.68
N LEU A 30 -4.18 -2.50 -8.03
CA LEU A 30 -3.04 -3.23 -8.56
C LEU A 30 -2.43 -4.17 -7.51
N GLU A 31 -2.46 -3.82 -6.21
CA GLU A 31 -2.06 -4.75 -5.15
C GLU A 31 -2.78 -6.10 -5.29
N HIS A 32 -4.11 -6.07 -5.47
CA HIS A 32 -4.92 -7.27 -5.68
C HIS A 32 -4.61 -7.96 -7.00
N LEU A 33 -4.46 -7.19 -8.07
CA LEU A 33 -4.22 -7.70 -9.42
C LEU A 33 -2.86 -8.41 -9.56
N LEU A 34 -1.88 -8.10 -8.72
CA LEU A 34 -0.58 -8.80 -8.70
C LEU A 34 -0.70 -10.28 -8.28
N PHE A 35 -1.84 -10.72 -7.77
CA PHE A 35 -2.13 -12.13 -7.49
C PHE A 35 -2.79 -12.85 -8.66
N LYS A 36 -3.00 -12.17 -9.81
CA LYS A 36 -3.49 -12.76 -11.06
C LYS A 36 -2.36 -13.47 -11.83
N ALA A 37 -2.62 -13.78 -13.08
CA ALA A 37 -1.68 -14.52 -13.92
C ALA A 37 -0.45 -13.69 -14.33
N THR A 38 0.64 -14.40 -14.57
CA THR A 38 1.81 -13.91 -15.28
C THR A 38 2.03 -14.76 -16.53
N ASP A 39 3.12 -14.52 -17.27
CA ASP A 39 3.51 -15.39 -18.38
C ASP A 39 3.94 -16.82 -17.94
N GLN A 40 4.17 -17.04 -16.63
CA GLN A 40 4.63 -18.31 -16.07
C GLN A 40 3.70 -18.91 -15.03
N LEU A 41 2.79 -18.12 -14.46
CA LEU A 41 1.90 -18.51 -13.36
C LEU A 41 0.44 -18.25 -13.73
N GLU A 42 -0.41 -19.20 -13.45
CA GLU A 42 -1.86 -19.01 -13.53
C GLU A 42 -2.38 -18.14 -12.38
N SER A 43 -3.59 -17.58 -12.54
CA SER A 43 -4.22 -16.76 -11.50
C SER A 43 -4.36 -17.52 -10.17
N GLY A 44 -3.81 -16.95 -9.09
CA GLY A 44 -3.80 -17.56 -7.76
C GLY A 44 -2.73 -18.64 -7.55
N GLU A 45 -1.99 -19.02 -8.56
CA GLU A 45 -0.94 -20.07 -8.46
C GLU A 45 0.22 -19.61 -7.58
N PHE A 46 0.52 -18.31 -7.55
CA PHE A 46 1.53 -17.76 -6.65
C PHE A 46 1.26 -18.16 -5.19
N SER A 47 0.11 -17.78 -4.66
CA SER A 47 -0.28 -18.08 -3.28
C SER A 47 -0.47 -19.58 -3.02
N ALA A 48 -0.99 -20.32 -4.00
CA ALA A 48 -1.11 -21.78 -3.91
C ALA A 48 0.27 -22.45 -3.78
N THR A 49 1.27 -21.98 -4.54
CA THR A 49 2.64 -22.47 -4.48
C THR A 49 3.31 -22.14 -3.15
N VAL A 50 3.13 -20.92 -2.64
CA VAL A 50 3.61 -20.51 -1.31
C VAL A 50 3.03 -21.42 -0.23
N ALA A 51 1.70 -21.62 -0.24
CA ALA A 51 1.01 -22.49 0.72
C ALA A 51 1.45 -23.95 0.63
N ALA A 52 1.61 -24.49 -0.60
CA ALA A 52 2.08 -25.87 -0.82
C ALA A 52 3.51 -26.10 -0.28
N ASN A 53 4.32 -25.03 -0.19
CA ASN A 53 5.66 -25.06 0.43
C ASN A 53 5.64 -24.71 1.92
N GLY A 54 4.45 -24.67 2.57
CA GLY A 54 4.30 -24.41 4.00
C GLY A 54 4.49 -22.93 4.40
N GLY A 55 4.45 -22.02 3.44
CA GLY A 55 4.58 -20.59 3.63
C GLY A 55 3.24 -19.87 3.74
N SER A 56 3.33 -18.57 3.87
CA SER A 56 2.22 -17.61 3.76
C SER A 56 2.70 -16.37 3.03
N ASP A 57 1.82 -15.77 2.26
CA ASP A 57 2.04 -14.52 1.53
C ASP A 57 0.95 -13.52 1.84
N ASN A 58 1.24 -12.25 1.60
CA ASN A 58 0.28 -11.16 1.65
C ASN A 58 0.88 -9.90 1.01
N ALA A 59 0.06 -8.87 0.90
CA ALA A 59 0.46 -7.55 0.44
C ALA A 59 -0.21 -6.46 1.28
N PHE A 60 0.23 -5.22 1.11
CA PHE A 60 -0.40 -4.04 1.69
C PHE A 60 -0.01 -2.78 0.92
N THR A 61 -0.97 -1.88 0.78
CA THR A 61 -0.80 -0.56 0.19
C THR A 61 -0.98 0.54 1.24
N SER A 62 -0.12 1.55 1.17
CA SER A 62 -0.21 2.78 1.95
C SER A 62 -0.23 4.00 1.02
N HIS A 63 -0.17 5.21 1.58
CA HIS A 63 -0.04 6.41 0.75
C HIS A 63 1.28 6.46 -0.03
N ASP A 64 2.37 5.95 0.55
CA ASP A 64 3.72 6.14 0.03
C ASP A 64 4.41 4.87 -0.45
N TYR A 65 3.82 3.71 -0.24
CA TYR A 65 4.41 2.43 -0.61
C TYR A 65 3.35 1.36 -0.83
N THR A 66 3.70 0.38 -1.65
CA THR A 66 3.01 -0.90 -1.76
C THR A 66 4.05 -2.00 -1.56
N ALA A 67 3.74 -3.03 -0.80
CA ALA A 67 4.68 -4.09 -0.52
C ALA A 67 4.03 -5.47 -0.58
N TYR A 68 4.80 -6.44 -1.04
CA TYR A 68 4.44 -7.86 -1.11
C TYR A 68 5.44 -8.65 -0.28
N PHE A 69 4.97 -9.67 0.43
CA PHE A 69 5.87 -10.49 1.24
C PHE A 69 5.45 -11.95 1.32
N GLN A 70 6.46 -12.80 1.50
CA GLN A 70 6.29 -14.22 1.76
C GLN A 70 7.08 -14.59 3.02
N ARG A 71 6.49 -15.45 3.84
CA ARG A 71 7.17 -16.13 4.95
C ARG A 71 7.26 -17.60 4.61
N ILE A 72 8.47 -18.14 4.59
CA ILE A 72 8.68 -19.49 4.06
C ILE A 72 9.96 -20.11 4.64
N ALA A 73 10.17 -21.41 4.43
CA ALA A 73 11.43 -22.07 4.75
C ALA A 73 12.58 -21.44 3.96
N ALA A 74 13.76 -21.30 4.60
CA ALA A 74 14.89 -20.58 4.02
C ALA A 74 15.40 -21.19 2.70
N ASP A 75 15.30 -22.50 2.52
CA ASP A 75 15.66 -23.22 1.29
C ASP A 75 14.70 -22.94 0.10
N ARG A 76 13.58 -22.26 0.35
CA ARG A 76 12.60 -21.84 -0.65
C ARG A 76 12.77 -20.39 -1.11
N LEU A 77 13.73 -19.65 -0.56
CA LEU A 77 13.98 -18.26 -0.97
C LEU A 77 14.22 -18.10 -2.48
N PRO A 78 15.00 -18.98 -3.17
CA PRO A 78 15.17 -18.85 -4.62
C PRO A 78 13.85 -18.92 -5.39
N LEU A 79 12.95 -19.83 -5.01
CA LEU A 79 11.62 -19.96 -5.62
C LEU A 79 10.79 -18.67 -5.41
N MET A 80 10.84 -18.08 -4.22
CA MET A 80 10.12 -16.81 -3.96
C MET A 80 10.65 -15.66 -4.80
N MET A 81 11.97 -15.55 -4.92
CA MET A 81 12.59 -14.50 -5.76
C MET A 81 12.29 -14.70 -7.25
N GLU A 82 12.27 -15.93 -7.73
CA GLU A 82 11.88 -16.28 -9.10
C GLU A 82 10.44 -15.83 -9.40
N MET A 83 9.50 -16.25 -8.57
CA MET A 83 8.08 -15.92 -8.75
C MET A 83 7.80 -14.43 -8.57
N GLU A 84 8.42 -13.77 -7.60
CA GLU A 84 8.25 -12.34 -7.34
C GLU A 84 8.85 -11.49 -8.45
N SER A 85 10.05 -11.84 -8.94
CA SER A 85 10.67 -11.15 -10.08
C SER A 85 9.88 -11.33 -11.37
N ASN A 86 9.26 -12.51 -11.55
CA ASN A 86 8.37 -12.74 -12.68
C ASN A 86 7.15 -11.84 -12.63
N ARG A 87 6.42 -11.77 -11.50
CA ARG A 87 5.25 -10.88 -11.40
C ARG A 87 5.60 -9.38 -11.39
N MET A 88 6.83 -9.00 -11.05
CA MET A 88 7.30 -7.62 -11.18
C MET A 88 7.34 -7.14 -12.64
N ASN A 89 7.54 -8.03 -13.61
CA ASN A 89 7.85 -7.67 -14.99
C ASN A 89 6.91 -8.31 -16.03
N ASN A 90 6.17 -9.34 -15.66
CA ASN A 90 5.43 -10.18 -16.62
C ASN A 90 3.97 -10.42 -16.22
N LEU A 91 3.34 -9.45 -15.54
CA LEU A 91 1.93 -9.52 -15.17
C LEU A 91 1.06 -9.56 -16.42
N MET A 92 0.11 -10.49 -16.44
CA MET A 92 -0.85 -10.66 -17.55
C MET A 92 -2.26 -10.47 -17.03
N LEU A 93 -2.87 -9.33 -17.37
CA LEU A 93 -4.22 -8.99 -16.97
C LEU A 93 -5.19 -9.03 -18.14
N THR A 94 -6.43 -9.41 -17.86
CA THR A 94 -7.54 -9.39 -18.80
C THR A 94 -8.66 -8.49 -18.29
N GLU A 95 -9.59 -8.09 -19.17
CA GLU A 95 -10.79 -7.35 -18.76
C GLU A 95 -11.63 -8.14 -17.73
N ALA A 96 -11.64 -9.46 -17.81
CA ALA A 96 -12.35 -10.30 -16.85
C ALA A 96 -11.70 -10.27 -15.45
N ASP A 97 -10.38 -10.14 -15.36
CA ASP A 97 -9.67 -9.95 -14.09
C ASP A 97 -10.04 -8.60 -13.47
N ILE A 98 -10.09 -7.56 -14.28
CA ILE A 98 -10.48 -6.22 -13.85
C ILE A 98 -11.92 -6.20 -13.32
N GLU A 99 -12.87 -6.76 -14.06
CA GLU A 99 -14.27 -6.82 -13.63
C GLU A 99 -14.42 -7.60 -12.32
N THR A 100 -13.78 -8.75 -12.23
CA THR A 100 -13.86 -9.61 -11.04
C THR A 100 -13.26 -8.91 -9.83
N GLU A 101 -12.05 -8.37 -9.95
CA GLU A 101 -11.35 -7.78 -8.83
C GLU A 101 -11.93 -6.44 -8.41
N ARG A 102 -12.47 -5.65 -9.35
CA ARG A 102 -13.22 -4.42 -9.02
C ARG A 102 -14.40 -4.74 -8.09
N ASN A 103 -15.14 -5.82 -8.35
CA ASN A 103 -16.24 -6.24 -7.48
C ASN A 103 -15.75 -6.66 -6.10
N VAL A 104 -14.59 -7.32 -6.00
CA VAL A 104 -13.97 -7.70 -4.71
C VAL A 104 -13.63 -6.45 -3.90
N ILE A 105 -12.99 -5.45 -4.52
CA ILE A 105 -12.57 -4.23 -3.81
C ILE A 105 -13.78 -3.35 -3.44
N LEU A 106 -14.80 -3.29 -4.29
CA LEU A 106 -16.05 -2.60 -3.95
C LEU A 106 -16.73 -3.25 -2.74
N GLU A 107 -16.70 -4.58 -2.65
CA GLU A 107 -17.22 -5.28 -1.48
C GLU A 107 -16.34 -5.04 -0.24
N GLU A 108 -15.02 -5.02 -0.39
CA GLU A 108 -14.10 -4.64 0.68
C GLU A 108 -14.38 -3.21 1.18
N ARG A 109 -14.60 -2.26 0.25
CA ARG A 109 -14.99 -0.90 0.60
C ARG A 109 -16.33 -0.89 1.35
N ASN A 110 -17.32 -1.66 0.91
CA ASN A 110 -18.59 -1.79 1.62
C ASN A 110 -18.38 -2.25 3.07
N GLN A 111 -17.53 -3.25 3.29
CA GLN A 111 -17.27 -3.78 4.61
C GLN A 111 -16.47 -2.82 5.50
N ARG A 112 -15.46 -2.16 4.95
CA ARG A 112 -14.54 -1.31 5.71
C ARG A 112 -15.01 0.13 5.87
N VAL A 113 -15.75 0.66 4.92
CA VAL A 113 -16.13 2.09 4.85
C VAL A 113 -17.64 2.29 4.89
N GLU A 114 -18.40 1.80 3.89
CA GLU A 114 -19.82 2.14 3.72
C GLU A 114 -20.70 1.63 4.89
N ASN A 115 -20.35 0.46 5.43
CA ASN A 115 -21.05 -0.10 6.59
C ASN A 115 -20.62 0.51 7.93
N SER A 116 -19.64 1.40 7.95
CA SER A 116 -19.09 2.03 9.16
C SER A 116 -19.30 3.55 9.14
N PRO A 117 -20.26 4.09 9.91
CA PRO A 117 -20.45 5.54 10.02
C PRO A 117 -19.19 6.29 10.43
N GLY A 118 -18.38 5.70 11.29
CA GLY A 118 -17.11 6.29 11.73
C GLY A 118 -16.06 6.34 10.62
N ALA A 119 -16.03 5.34 9.72
CA ALA A 119 -15.14 5.35 8.56
C ALA A 119 -15.58 6.38 7.52
N LEU A 120 -16.88 6.47 7.22
CA LEU A 120 -17.45 7.50 6.35
C LEU A 120 -17.15 8.92 6.88
N ALA A 121 -17.36 9.15 8.18
CA ALA A 121 -17.04 10.42 8.80
C ALA A 121 -15.53 10.73 8.71
N ARG A 122 -14.67 9.75 8.95
CA ARG A 122 -13.20 9.91 8.87
C ARG A 122 -12.75 10.24 7.45
N GLU A 123 -13.31 9.60 6.43
CA GLU A 123 -13.03 9.88 5.03
C GLU A 123 -13.31 11.36 4.71
N GLN A 124 -14.49 11.88 5.11
CA GLN A 124 -14.85 13.28 4.93
C GLN A 124 -13.95 14.24 5.72
N PHE A 125 -13.60 13.89 6.97
CA PHE A 125 -12.71 14.70 7.78
C PHE A 125 -11.31 14.77 7.19
N THR A 126 -10.78 13.66 6.72
CA THR A 126 -9.44 13.60 6.12
C THR A 126 -9.40 14.41 4.82
N ALA A 127 -10.40 14.27 3.96
CA ALA A 127 -10.52 15.06 2.74
C ALA A 127 -10.64 16.57 3.02
N ALA A 128 -11.34 16.98 4.07
CA ALA A 128 -11.44 18.38 4.47
C ALA A 128 -10.17 18.89 5.15
N GLN A 129 -9.37 18.04 5.77
CA GLN A 129 -8.12 18.42 6.42
C GLN A 129 -7.04 18.77 5.40
N TYR A 130 -6.92 18.00 4.33
CA TYR A 130 -5.94 18.22 3.28
C TYR A 130 -6.55 18.95 2.10
N GLN A 131 -6.01 20.11 1.74
CA GLN A 131 -6.45 20.92 0.60
C GLN A 131 -5.69 20.63 -0.66
N ASN A 132 -4.44 20.21 -0.52
CA ASN A 132 -3.51 20.06 -1.62
C ASN A 132 -2.74 18.73 -1.56
N HIS A 133 -2.45 18.21 -0.39
CA HIS A 133 -1.72 16.99 -0.23
C HIS A 133 -2.59 15.76 -0.53
N ARG A 134 -2.04 14.80 -1.27
CA ARG A 134 -2.76 13.58 -1.69
C ARG A 134 -3.20 12.66 -0.55
N TYR A 135 -2.73 12.87 0.67
CA TYR A 135 -3.22 12.17 1.86
C TYR A 135 -4.68 12.47 2.20
N GLY A 136 -5.28 13.46 1.55
CA GLY A 136 -6.73 13.70 1.60
C GLY A 136 -7.57 12.69 0.82
N VAL A 137 -6.95 11.90 -0.06
CA VAL A 137 -7.62 10.87 -0.86
C VAL A 137 -7.52 9.53 -0.14
N PRO A 138 -8.61 8.75 -0.03
CA PRO A 138 -8.57 7.45 0.63
C PRO A 138 -7.70 6.46 -0.14
N ILE A 139 -6.92 5.63 0.58
CA ILE A 139 -6.05 4.60 -0.02
C ILE A 139 -6.86 3.62 -0.87
N ILE A 140 -8.04 3.24 -0.40
CA ILE A 140 -8.95 2.35 -1.15
C ILE A 140 -9.61 3.07 -2.36
N GLY A 141 -9.39 4.36 -2.51
CA GLY A 141 -9.99 5.19 -3.56
C GLY A 141 -11.40 5.70 -3.25
N TRP A 142 -11.81 6.74 -3.97
CA TRP A 142 -13.20 7.19 -3.98
C TRP A 142 -14.06 6.16 -4.69
N LYS A 143 -15.24 5.84 -4.14
CA LYS A 143 -16.11 4.80 -4.68
C LYS A 143 -16.40 4.98 -6.17
N HIS A 144 -16.78 6.20 -6.58
CA HIS A 144 -17.12 6.50 -7.96
C HIS A 144 -15.94 6.40 -8.93
N GLU A 145 -14.71 6.67 -8.48
CA GLU A 145 -13.50 6.48 -9.30
C GLU A 145 -13.12 5.00 -9.40
N MET A 146 -13.26 4.24 -8.31
CA MET A 146 -13.04 2.79 -8.33
C MET A 146 -14.00 2.05 -9.26
N GLU A 147 -15.26 2.50 -9.37
CA GLU A 147 -16.26 1.93 -10.27
C GLU A 147 -15.87 2.07 -11.74
N GLU A 148 -15.02 3.06 -12.07
CA GLU A 148 -14.57 3.39 -13.42
C GLU A 148 -13.15 2.91 -13.75
N LEU A 149 -12.37 2.40 -12.77
CA LEU A 149 -11.00 1.91 -13.01
C LEU A 149 -10.98 0.86 -14.12
N SER A 150 -10.12 1.04 -15.10
CA SER A 150 -9.98 0.22 -16.29
C SER A 150 -8.72 -0.66 -16.28
N LEU A 151 -8.65 -1.59 -17.23
CA LEU A 151 -7.43 -2.36 -17.50
C LEU A 151 -6.26 -1.43 -17.85
N GLN A 152 -6.53 -0.36 -18.62
CA GLN A 152 -5.48 0.56 -19.03
C GLN A 152 -4.92 1.34 -17.83
N ASP A 153 -5.77 1.79 -16.88
CA ASP A 153 -5.30 2.46 -15.67
C ASP A 153 -4.38 1.57 -14.84
N ALA A 154 -4.74 0.28 -14.71
CA ALA A 154 -3.92 -0.69 -13.99
C ALA A 154 -2.59 -0.97 -14.69
N LEU A 155 -2.60 -1.15 -16.02
CA LEU A 155 -1.39 -1.40 -16.80
C LEU A 155 -0.47 -0.18 -16.84
N ASP A 156 -1.00 1.01 -17.06
CA ASP A 156 -0.21 2.24 -17.07
C ASP A 156 0.49 2.47 -15.72
N PHE A 157 -0.20 2.16 -14.63
CA PHE A 157 0.36 2.27 -13.28
C PHE A 157 1.41 1.19 -13.00
N TYR A 158 1.17 -0.04 -13.45
CA TYR A 158 2.11 -1.14 -13.35
C TYR A 158 3.38 -0.88 -14.15
N ASP A 159 3.26 -0.57 -15.43
CA ASP A 159 4.38 -0.38 -16.34
C ASP A 159 5.29 0.78 -15.88
N LEU A 160 4.70 1.84 -15.31
CA LEU A 160 5.46 3.00 -14.86
C LEU A 160 6.19 2.79 -13.54
N TYR A 161 5.64 2.01 -12.62
CA TYR A 161 6.12 2.01 -11.23
C TYR A 161 6.67 0.67 -10.73
N TYR A 162 6.33 -0.46 -11.37
CA TYR A 162 6.76 -1.78 -10.91
C TYR A 162 8.06 -2.18 -11.60
N SER A 163 9.16 -1.67 -11.08
CA SER A 163 10.50 -1.88 -11.64
C SER A 163 11.55 -1.96 -10.53
N PRO A 164 12.71 -2.61 -10.76
CA PRO A 164 13.74 -2.77 -9.74
C PRO A 164 14.29 -1.43 -9.20
N ASN A 165 14.42 -0.41 -10.02
CA ASN A 165 14.92 0.90 -9.60
C ASN A 165 13.90 1.71 -8.77
N ASN A 166 12.63 1.29 -8.74
CA ASN A 166 11.60 1.82 -7.85
C ASN A 166 11.28 0.89 -6.66
N ALA A 167 12.06 -0.17 -6.48
CA ALA A 167 11.82 -1.18 -5.45
C ALA A 167 12.92 -1.25 -4.40
N ILE A 168 12.59 -1.82 -3.25
CA ILE A 168 13.53 -2.18 -2.18
C ILE A 168 13.26 -3.64 -1.85
N LEU A 169 14.28 -4.49 -2.06
CA LEU A 169 14.25 -5.88 -1.64
C LEU A 169 14.72 -5.99 -0.18
N ILE A 170 13.92 -6.64 0.65
CA ILE A 170 14.25 -6.94 2.04
C ILE A 170 14.15 -8.45 2.25
N VAL A 171 15.23 -9.03 2.75
CA VAL A 171 15.26 -10.45 3.13
C VAL A 171 15.75 -10.55 4.57
N ALA A 172 14.98 -11.17 5.44
CA ALA A 172 15.27 -11.33 6.84
C ALA A 172 15.01 -12.75 7.31
N GLY A 173 15.96 -13.36 8.01
CA GLY A 173 15.83 -14.72 8.54
C GLY A 173 17.12 -15.52 8.47
N ASP A 174 17.00 -16.82 8.23
CA ASP A 174 18.11 -17.78 8.18
C ASP A 174 18.80 -17.77 6.81
N VAL A 175 19.54 -16.71 6.51
CA VAL A 175 20.20 -16.48 5.22
C VAL A 175 21.58 -15.83 5.42
N GLN A 176 22.43 -15.96 4.40
CA GLN A 176 23.71 -15.26 4.33
C GLN A 176 23.60 -14.08 3.34
N PRO A 177 24.11 -12.89 3.69
CA PRO A 177 23.99 -11.70 2.84
C PRO A 177 24.53 -11.89 1.42
N ASP A 178 25.66 -12.59 1.27
CA ASP A 178 26.29 -12.82 -0.04
C ASP A 178 25.45 -13.76 -0.92
N GLU A 179 24.78 -14.75 -0.33
CA GLU A 179 23.86 -15.64 -1.03
C GLU A 179 22.60 -14.88 -1.50
N VAL A 180 22.04 -14.06 -0.61
CA VAL A 180 20.90 -13.19 -0.93
C VAL A 180 21.26 -12.24 -2.06
N LYS A 181 22.45 -11.64 -2.03
CA LYS A 181 22.92 -10.73 -3.07
C LYS A 181 23.02 -11.45 -4.42
N ALA A 182 23.62 -12.66 -4.46
CA ALA A 182 23.75 -13.44 -5.68
C ALA A 182 22.39 -13.81 -6.27
N LEU A 183 21.43 -14.20 -5.44
CA LEU A 183 20.05 -14.49 -5.87
C LEU A 183 19.34 -13.24 -6.38
N ALA A 184 19.50 -12.09 -5.69
CA ALA A 184 18.92 -10.83 -6.12
C ALA A 184 19.47 -10.38 -7.47
N GLU A 185 20.77 -10.49 -7.70
CA GLU A 185 21.40 -10.21 -9.00
C GLU A 185 20.90 -11.16 -10.10
N GLN A 186 20.67 -12.43 -9.77
CA GLN A 186 20.17 -13.43 -10.72
C GLN A 186 18.73 -13.16 -11.15
N TYR A 187 17.83 -12.83 -10.21
CA TYR A 187 16.39 -12.75 -10.48
C TYR A 187 15.93 -11.31 -10.80
N TYR A 188 16.37 -10.32 -10.01
CA TYR A 188 15.95 -8.92 -10.18
C TYR A 188 16.95 -8.10 -11.00
N GLY A 189 18.26 -8.45 -10.94
CA GLY A 189 19.30 -7.71 -11.64
C GLY A 189 19.23 -7.79 -13.16
N VAL A 190 18.47 -8.73 -13.71
CA VAL A 190 18.26 -8.91 -15.15
C VAL A 190 17.05 -8.13 -15.68
N ILE A 191 16.19 -7.65 -14.81
CA ILE A 191 15.01 -6.86 -15.17
C ILE A 191 15.46 -5.43 -15.50
N PRO A 192 15.07 -4.87 -16.65
CA PRO A 192 15.42 -3.51 -17.00
C PRO A 192 14.90 -2.47 -15.99
N ALA A 193 15.67 -1.41 -15.79
CA ALA A 193 15.20 -0.26 -15.04
C ALA A 193 14.17 0.53 -15.86
N GLU A 194 13.13 1.07 -15.22
CA GLU A 194 12.22 2.02 -15.87
C GLU A 194 12.93 3.38 -16.06
N GLU A 195 13.08 3.79 -17.31
CA GLU A 195 13.80 5.02 -17.67
C GLU A 195 12.94 6.29 -17.46
N ASN A 196 11.61 6.15 -17.50
CA ASN A 196 10.66 7.26 -17.41
C ASN A 196 10.06 7.42 -16.00
N LEU A 197 10.66 6.79 -15.00
CA LEU A 197 10.17 6.87 -13.61
C LEU A 197 10.12 8.34 -13.17
N PRO A 198 8.92 8.89 -12.86
CA PRO A 198 8.80 10.29 -12.48
C PRO A 198 9.44 10.56 -11.12
N GLU A 199 9.94 11.79 -10.96
CA GLU A 199 10.33 12.26 -9.63
C GLU A 199 9.10 12.28 -8.72
N ARG A 200 9.27 11.74 -7.52
CA ARG A 200 8.19 11.69 -6.53
C ARG A 200 7.94 13.06 -5.94
N LEU A 201 6.79 13.62 -6.22
CA LEU A 201 6.38 14.92 -5.71
C LEU A 201 5.37 14.78 -4.56
N ARG A 202 5.61 15.52 -3.47
CA ARG A 202 4.66 15.67 -2.37
C ARG A 202 4.34 17.15 -2.21
N PRO A 203 3.19 17.61 -2.71
CA PRO A 203 2.80 19.02 -2.59
C PRO A 203 2.58 19.36 -1.11
N GLN A 204 3.11 20.52 -0.71
CA GLN A 204 2.90 21.01 0.66
C GLN A 204 1.46 21.50 0.85
N GLU A 205 0.93 21.29 2.06
CA GLU A 205 -0.31 21.93 2.46
C GLU A 205 -0.12 23.43 2.66
N PRO A 206 -1.07 24.26 2.18
CA PRO A 206 -1.06 25.68 2.52
C PRO A 206 -1.31 25.85 4.03
N PRO A 207 -0.78 26.94 4.65
CA PRO A 207 -1.02 27.20 6.05
C PRO A 207 -2.53 27.27 6.36
N GLN A 208 -2.98 26.50 7.32
CA GLN A 208 -4.37 26.54 7.77
C GLN A 208 -4.62 27.82 8.57
N ARG A 209 -5.48 28.70 8.03
CA ARG A 209 -5.79 30.02 8.62
C ARG A 209 -7.16 30.10 9.27
N ALA A 210 -7.97 29.06 9.11
CA ALA A 210 -9.33 29.03 9.65
C ALA A 210 -9.65 27.63 10.20
N GLU A 211 -10.50 27.60 11.23
CA GLU A 211 -11.09 26.36 11.72
C GLU A 211 -11.97 25.73 10.64
N ARG A 212 -11.88 24.40 10.50
CA ARG A 212 -12.78 23.60 9.67
C ARG A 212 -13.58 22.70 10.60
N ARG A 213 -14.90 22.82 10.54
CA ARG A 213 -15.81 22.03 11.36
C ARG A 213 -16.76 21.24 10.47
N ILE A 214 -16.75 19.94 10.65
CA ILE A 214 -17.64 19.01 9.95
C ILE A 214 -18.52 18.35 11.01
N THR A 215 -19.81 18.24 10.71
CA THR A 215 -20.75 17.45 11.50
C THR A 215 -21.30 16.36 10.61
N TYR A 216 -21.09 15.10 10.99
CA TYR A 216 -21.63 13.95 10.32
C TYR A 216 -22.70 13.30 11.22
N VAL A 217 -23.91 13.14 10.69
CA VAL A 217 -25.03 12.57 11.42
C VAL A 217 -25.45 11.25 10.77
N ASP A 218 -25.45 10.18 11.54
CA ASP A 218 -25.88 8.87 11.08
C ASP A 218 -26.70 8.19 12.18
N PRO A 219 -27.91 7.66 11.89
CA PRO A 219 -28.79 7.04 12.89
C PRO A 219 -28.20 5.76 13.53
N ARG A 220 -27.16 5.18 12.94
CA ARG A 220 -26.44 4.03 13.50
C ARG A 220 -25.50 4.43 14.64
N VAL A 221 -25.21 5.71 14.83
CA VAL A 221 -24.34 6.20 15.90
C VAL A 221 -25.16 6.50 17.15
N SER A 222 -24.98 5.70 18.20
CA SER A 222 -25.72 5.84 19.46
C SER A 222 -25.14 6.90 20.40
N GLN A 223 -23.82 7.14 20.36
CA GLN A 223 -23.13 8.10 21.20
C GLN A 223 -22.36 9.11 20.35
N PRO A 224 -22.62 10.42 20.50
CA PRO A 224 -21.84 11.43 19.80
C PRO A 224 -20.41 11.48 20.35
N TYR A 225 -19.45 11.73 19.47
CA TYR A 225 -18.05 11.98 19.82
C TYR A 225 -17.48 13.14 19.02
N LEU A 226 -16.46 13.74 19.56
CA LEU A 226 -15.72 14.84 18.92
C LEU A 226 -14.29 14.38 18.64
N THR A 227 -13.85 14.55 17.40
CA THR A 227 -12.44 14.38 17.03
C THR A 227 -11.86 15.73 16.63
N ARG A 228 -10.65 16.01 17.11
CA ARG A 228 -9.85 17.17 16.66
C ARG A 228 -8.56 16.64 16.06
N SER A 229 -8.22 17.13 14.88
CA SER A 229 -6.98 16.77 14.18
C SER A 229 -6.21 18.04 13.82
N TYR A 230 -4.90 17.92 13.81
CA TYR A 230 -3.97 19.00 13.47
C TYR A 230 -2.96 18.47 12.47
N ILE A 231 -2.63 19.27 11.46
CA ILE A 231 -1.49 19.00 10.61
C ILE A 231 -0.23 19.29 11.41
N ALA A 232 0.66 18.33 11.47
CA ALA A 232 1.93 18.42 12.15
C ALA A 232 3.08 18.31 11.13
N PRO A 233 4.28 18.84 11.46
CA PRO A 233 5.46 18.63 10.64
C PRO A 233 5.77 17.16 10.45
N GLU A 234 6.29 16.82 9.27
CA GLU A 234 6.78 15.48 8.98
C GLU A 234 7.92 15.08 9.93
N ARG A 235 8.05 13.80 10.15
CA ARG A 235 9.12 13.24 10.96
C ARG A 235 10.35 12.96 10.11
N ASP A 236 11.22 13.93 9.98
CA ASP A 236 12.45 13.83 9.21
C ASP A 236 13.50 12.95 9.88
N SER A 237 14.23 12.20 9.07
CA SER A 237 15.35 11.38 9.51
C SER A 237 16.43 12.26 10.13
N GLY A 238 16.89 11.93 11.33
CA GLY A 238 17.93 12.67 12.07
C GLY A 238 17.40 13.82 12.95
N VAL A 239 16.39 14.59 12.54
CA VAL A 239 15.81 15.70 13.32
C VAL A 239 14.53 15.25 14.01
N GLN A 240 14.65 14.54 15.13
CA GLN A 240 13.54 13.85 15.79
C GLN A 240 12.93 14.59 16.99
N LYS A 241 13.55 15.68 17.47
CA LYS A 241 13.17 16.29 18.75
C LYS A 241 11.74 16.82 18.79
N GLU A 242 11.33 17.53 17.75
CA GLU A 242 9.97 18.11 17.66
C GLU A 242 8.92 17.01 17.45
N ALA A 243 9.18 16.07 16.54
CA ALA A 243 8.28 14.96 16.28
C ALA A 243 8.11 14.07 17.52
N ALA A 244 9.20 13.79 18.27
CA ALA A 244 9.10 13.08 19.53
C ALA A 244 8.27 13.83 20.58
N ALA A 245 8.44 15.15 20.69
CA ALA A 245 7.65 15.97 21.60
C ALA A 245 6.16 15.95 21.26
N LEU A 246 5.82 15.98 19.95
CA LEU A 246 4.43 15.89 19.48
C LEU A 246 3.79 14.54 19.77
N VAL A 247 4.56 13.43 19.66
CA VAL A 247 4.07 12.08 20.03
C VAL A 247 3.70 12.04 21.52
N TYR A 248 4.58 12.52 22.40
CA TYR A 248 4.28 12.58 23.84
C TYR A 248 3.11 13.52 24.16
N LEU A 249 3.04 14.67 23.49
CA LEU A 249 1.93 15.60 23.68
C LEU A 249 0.59 14.97 23.28
N ALA A 250 0.54 14.28 22.15
CA ALA A 250 -0.67 13.60 21.69
C ALA A 250 -1.12 12.51 22.67
N ASP A 251 -0.17 11.74 23.21
CA ASP A 251 -0.45 10.71 24.21
C ASP A 251 -1.00 11.32 25.52
N LEU A 252 -0.41 12.40 25.99
CA LEU A 252 -0.84 13.11 27.20
C LEU A 252 -2.21 13.81 27.05
N LEU A 253 -2.58 14.24 25.85
CA LEU A 253 -3.85 14.92 25.58
C LEU A 253 -5.03 13.97 25.28
N GLY A 254 -4.83 12.68 25.33
CA GLY A 254 -5.91 11.70 25.17
C GLY A 254 -5.61 10.55 24.21
N GLY A 255 -4.35 10.39 23.81
CA GLY A 255 -3.89 9.23 23.02
C GLY A 255 -3.86 7.94 23.82
N SER A 256 -3.82 8.00 25.15
CA SER A 256 -3.81 6.84 26.04
C SER A 256 -5.07 6.81 26.93
N PRO A 257 -5.73 5.66 27.07
CA PRO A 257 -6.88 5.52 27.98
C PRO A 257 -6.54 5.71 29.46
N PHE A 258 -5.25 5.79 29.81
CA PHE A 258 -4.78 6.04 31.17
C PHE A 258 -4.48 7.52 31.47
N THR A 259 -4.53 8.39 30.47
CA THR A 259 -4.19 9.82 30.58
C THR A 259 -5.33 10.75 30.16
N SER A 260 -6.44 10.21 29.70
CA SER A 260 -7.65 10.96 29.29
C SER A 260 -8.72 10.96 30.37
#